data_1afd1d2509b7affcac38673fef34e16e
#
_entry.id   1afd1d2509b7affcac38673fef34e16e
#
_cell.length_a   1.000
_cell.length_b   1.000
_cell.length_c   1.000
_cell.angle_alpha   90.00
_cell.angle_beta   90.00
_cell.angle_gamma   90.00
#
_symmetry.space_group_name_H-M   'P 1'
#
loop_
_entity.id
_entity.type
_entity.pdbx_description
1 polymer ?
#
loop_
_entity_poly.entity_id
_entity_poly.type
_entity_poly.pdbx_seq_one_letter_code
_entity_poly.pdbx_strand_id
1 'polypeptide(L)'
;MIHIRDTLRELINAEKSDGEESRMEILRGQLNSQYDAFARRYGHLNSQTNRSLMREDPEHSLLESLEMEYDKGLSLEVARKQGRAARPASARKAAIFRQRVLKPAQVVEHAETVKDALVISLRETGKVDFSRMDRLLRRPADSIQQELQEQGLIFLNPANEEWEIRDKYLTGNVRGKLYKAREAAERDGRYMPNVEALTAAMPPEIEAV
;
A
#
# COMPACT_ATOMS: atom_id res chain seq x y z
N MET A 1 -17.66 -13.26 -15.14
CA MET A 1 -16.97 -12.23 -14.35
C MET A 1 -15.99 -12.84 -13.34
N ILE A 2 -16.38 -13.82 -12.53
CA ILE A 2 -15.50 -14.45 -11.53
C ILE A 2 -14.17 -14.92 -12.13
N HIS A 3 -14.17 -15.69 -13.22
CA HIS A 3 -12.93 -16.14 -13.87
C HIS A 3 -12.04 -14.99 -14.35
N ILE A 4 -12.62 -13.91 -14.87
CA ILE A 4 -11.85 -12.72 -15.29
C ILE A 4 -11.17 -12.10 -14.08
N ARG A 5 -11.89 -11.92 -12.97
CA ARG A 5 -11.37 -11.37 -11.72
C ARG A 5 -10.23 -12.23 -11.17
N ASP A 6 -10.43 -13.53 -11.09
CA ASP A 6 -9.45 -14.44 -10.49
C ASP A 6 -8.16 -14.49 -11.34
N THR A 7 -8.28 -14.59 -12.68
CA THR A 7 -7.13 -14.52 -13.58
C THR A 7 -6.41 -13.17 -13.51
N LEU A 8 -7.16 -12.07 -13.41
CA LEU A 8 -6.58 -10.73 -13.25
C LEU A 8 -5.80 -10.62 -11.94
N ARG A 9 -6.36 -11.13 -10.83
CA ARG A 9 -5.68 -11.16 -9.53
C ARG A 9 -4.38 -11.97 -9.58
N GLU A 10 -4.41 -13.14 -10.22
CA GLU A 10 -3.21 -13.95 -10.40
C GLU A 10 -2.15 -13.23 -11.23
N LEU A 11 -2.54 -12.57 -12.32
CA LEU A 11 -1.62 -11.77 -13.14
C LEU A 11 -1.01 -10.60 -12.35
N ILE A 12 -1.82 -9.85 -11.61
CA ILE A 12 -1.35 -8.76 -10.74
C ILE A 12 -0.34 -9.27 -9.71
N ASN A 13 -0.61 -10.41 -9.08
CA ASN A 13 0.29 -11.00 -8.11
C ASN A 13 1.59 -11.48 -8.76
N ALA A 14 1.51 -12.09 -9.95
CA ALA A 14 2.70 -12.48 -10.71
C ALA A 14 3.56 -11.27 -11.10
N GLU A 15 2.94 -10.16 -11.54
CA GLU A 15 3.65 -8.93 -11.86
C GLU A 15 4.32 -8.30 -10.63
N LYS A 16 3.68 -8.33 -9.44
CA LYS A 16 4.22 -7.81 -8.18
C LYS A 16 5.38 -8.63 -7.63
N SER A 17 5.31 -9.96 -7.77
CA SER A 17 6.30 -10.89 -7.23
C SER A 17 7.48 -11.16 -8.15
N ASP A 18 7.60 -10.44 -9.26
CA ASP A 18 8.59 -10.68 -10.31
C ASP A 18 8.56 -12.11 -10.85
N GLY A 19 7.33 -12.61 -11.07
CA GLY A 19 7.10 -13.92 -11.63
C GLY A 19 7.70 -14.08 -13.04
N GLU A 20 7.85 -15.32 -13.48
CA GLU A 20 8.36 -15.61 -14.82
C GLU A 20 7.49 -14.96 -15.90
N GLU A 21 8.13 -14.31 -16.90
CA GLU A 21 7.41 -13.64 -18.00
C GLU A 21 6.53 -14.63 -18.79
N SER A 22 6.99 -15.87 -18.97
CA SER A 22 6.22 -16.95 -19.61
C SER A 22 4.87 -17.20 -18.91
N ARG A 23 4.86 -17.19 -17.58
CA ARG A 23 3.62 -17.32 -16.80
C ARG A 23 2.70 -16.13 -16.97
N MET A 24 3.26 -14.93 -16.96
CA MET A 24 2.49 -13.70 -17.16
C MET A 24 1.88 -13.64 -18.57
N GLU A 25 2.58 -14.11 -19.61
CA GLU A 25 2.04 -14.20 -20.96
C GLU A 25 0.87 -15.18 -21.07
N ILE A 26 0.96 -16.35 -20.42
CA ILE A 26 -0.14 -17.31 -20.34
C ILE A 26 -1.36 -16.68 -19.67
N LEU A 27 -1.17 -16.02 -18.52
CA LEU A 27 -2.25 -15.36 -17.78
C LEU A 27 -2.88 -14.23 -18.59
N ARG A 28 -2.08 -13.42 -19.33
CA ARG A 28 -2.60 -12.38 -20.25
C ARG A 28 -3.42 -13.00 -21.38
N GLY A 29 -2.96 -14.11 -21.95
CA GLY A 29 -3.70 -14.86 -22.97
C GLY A 29 -5.06 -15.36 -22.46
N GLN A 30 -5.08 -15.94 -21.26
CA GLN A 30 -6.31 -16.39 -20.60
C GLN A 30 -7.25 -15.22 -20.31
N LEU A 31 -6.73 -14.12 -19.75
CA LEU A 31 -7.49 -12.91 -19.44
C LEU A 31 -8.14 -12.33 -20.72
N ASN A 32 -7.38 -12.25 -21.82
CA ASN A 32 -7.89 -11.79 -23.10
C ASN A 32 -9.04 -12.69 -23.61
N SER A 33 -8.83 -14.01 -23.60
CA SER A 33 -9.84 -14.97 -24.05
C SER A 33 -11.13 -14.89 -23.24
N GLN A 34 -11.00 -14.83 -21.92
CA GLN A 34 -12.14 -14.75 -20.99
C GLN A 34 -12.90 -13.42 -21.16
N TYR A 35 -12.17 -12.30 -21.27
CA TYR A 35 -12.77 -11.00 -21.50
C TYR A 35 -13.51 -10.96 -22.85
N ASP A 36 -12.89 -11.41 -23.93
CA ASP A 36 -13.50 -11.39 -25.25
C ASP A 36 -14.76 -12.29 -25.34
N ALA A 37 -14.73 -13.45 -24.67
CA ALA A 37 -15.89 -14.30 -24.55
C ALA A 37 -17.03 -13.65 -23.75
N PHE A 38 -16.68 -12.98 -22.66
CA PHE A 38 -17.64 -12.24 -21.84
C PHE A 38 -18.23 -11.06 -22.62
N ALA A 39 -17.41 -10.21 -23.22
CA ALA A 39 -17.83 -9.01 -23.93
C ALA A 39 -18.76 -9.36 -25.13
N ARG A 40 -18.47 -10.44 -25.85
CA ARG A 40 -19.35 -10.95 -26.93
C ARG A 40 -20.72 -11.39 -26.43
N ARG A 41 -20.80 -11.99 -25.25
CA ARG A 41 -22.03 -12.56 -24.73
C ARG A 41 -22.86 -11.61 -23.90
N TYR A 42 -22.21 -10.76 -23.10
CA TYR A 42 -22.86 -9.92 -22.09
C TYR A 42 -22.60 -8.42 -22.29
N GLY A 43 -21.85 -8.05 -23.31
CA GLY A 43 -21.42 -6.67 -23.53
C GLY A 43 -20.25 -6.26 -22.63
N HIS A 44 -19.89 -4.99 -22.69
CA HIS A 44 -18.76 -4.43 -21.96
C HIS A 44 -18.95 -4.48 -20.43
N LEU A 45 -17.86 -4.66 -19.68
CA LEU A 45 -17.87 -4.66 -18.21
C LEU A 45 -18.43 -3.34 -17.65
N ASN A 46 -18.05 -2.21 -18.27
CA ASN A 46 -18.51 -0.88 -17.88
C ASN A 46 -19.93 -0.52 -18.36
N SER A 47 -20.66 -1.44 -19.00
CA SER A 47 -22.06 -1.23 -19.27
C SER A 47 -22.86 -1.09 -17.97
N GLN A 48 -23.93 -0.28 -17.99
CA GLN A 48 -24.74 -0.01 -16.81
C GLN A 48 -25.27 -1.31 -16.16
N THR A 49 -25.70 -2.27 -16.97
CA THR A 49 -26.19 -3.57 -16.47
C THR A 49 -25.07 -4.33 -15.75
N ASN A 50 -23.90 -4.46 -16.37
CA ASN A 50 -22.80 -5.22 -15.79
C ASN A 50 -22.25 -4.54 -14.53
N ARG A 51 -22.13 -3.21 -14.52
CA ARG A 51 -21.73 -2.44 -13.32
C ARG A 51 -22.72 -2.63 -12.17
N SER A 52 -24.03 -2.63 -12.45
CA SER A 52 -25.04 -2.87 -11.42
C SER A 52 -24.92 -4.28 -10.81
N LEU A 53 -24.59 -5.28 -11.62
CA LEU A 53 -24.39 -6.66 -11.15
C LEU A 53 -23.10 -6.84 -10.34
N MET A 54 -22.07 -6.05 -10.63
CA MET A 54 -20.78 -6.10 -9.93
C MET A 54 -20.75 -5.27 -8.65
N ARG A 55 -21.74 -4.42 -8.40
CA ARG A 55 -21.71 -3.37 -7.36
C ARG A 55 -21.43 -3.91 -5.96
N GLU A 56 -21.87 -5.13 -5.67
CA GLU A 56 -21.67 -5.80 -4.38
C GLU A 56 -20.33 -6.55 -4.28
N ASP A 57 -19.59 -6.69 -5.40
CA ASP A 57 -18.26 -7.30 -5.39
C ASP A 57 -17.24 -6.26 -4.89
N PRO A 58 -16.51 -6.52 -3.79
CA PRO A 58 -15.49 -5.60 -3.28
C PRO A 58 -14.41 -5.24 -4.31
N GLU A 59 -14.19 -6.10 -5.30
CA GLU A 59 -13.20 -5.91 -6.36
C GLU A 59 -13.81 -5.42 -7.69
N HIS A 60 -15.03 -4.90 -7.67
CA HIS A 60 -15.68 -4.41 -8.90
C HIS A 60 -14.86 -3.34 -9.62
N SER A 61 -14.18 -2.45 -8.88
CA SER A 61 -13.33 -1.41 -9.46
C SER A 61 -12.14 -1.99 -10.24
N LEU A 62 -11.63 -3.16 -9.83
CA LEU A 62 -10.57 -3.86 -10.54
C LEU A 62 -11.05 -4.38 -11.90
N LEU A 63 -12.28 -4.91 -11.97
CA LEU A 63 -12.90 -5.33 -13.22
C LEU A 63 -13.23 -4.15 -14.13
N GLU A 64 -13.74 -3.06 -13.57
CA GLU A 64 -14.02 -1.82 -14.32
C GLU A 64 -12.75 -1.24 -14.96
N SER A 65 -11.60 -1.36 -14.29
CA SER A 65 -10.31 -0.86 -14.79
C SER A 65 -9.77 -1.59 -16.03
N LEU A 66 -10.32 -2.75 -16.37
CA LEU A 66 -9.98 -3.49 -17.58
C LEU A 66 -10.42 -2.80 -18.87
N GLU A 67 -11.40 -1.91 -18.77
CA GLU A 67 -11.91 -1.12 -19.91
C GLU A 67 -11.61 0.37 -19.71
N MET A 68 -10.94 0.93 -20.69
CA MET A 68 -10.68 2.37 -20.77
C MET A 68 -11.60 3.00 -21.83
N GLU A 69 -11.91 4.29 -21.63
CA GLU A 69 -12.66 5.07 -22.62
C GLU A 69 -13.97 4.40 -23.06
N TYR A 70 -14.74 3.86 -22.09
CA TYR A 70 -16.01 3.24 -22.40
C TYR A 70 -17.00 4.25 -22.96
N ASP A 71 -17.55 3.94 -24.14
CA ASP A 71 -18.62 4.66 -24.79
C ASP A 71 -19.85 3.74 -24.89
N LYS A 72 -20.95 4.16 -24.30
CA LYS A 72 -22.22 3.40 -24.34
C LYS A 72 -22.83 3.26 -25.74
N GLY A 73 -22.29 4.01 -26.70
CA GLY A 73 -22.85 4.06 -28.05
C GLY A 73 -24.21 4.77 -28.11
N LEU A 74 -24.90 4.54 -29.21
CA LEU A 74 -26.25 5.11 -29.46
C LEU A 74 -27.15 4.01 -30.01
N SER A 75 -28.18 3.62 -29.26
CA SER A 75 -29.15 2.62 -29.70
C SER A 75 -29.96 3.12 -30.92
N LEU A 76 -30.47 2.19 -31.70
CA LEU A 76 -31.32 2.53 -32.90
C LEU A 76 -32.49 3.42 -32.55
N GLU A 77 -33.14 3.21 -31.40
CA GLU A 77 -34.28 3.98 -30.96
C GLU A 77 -33.89 5.43 -30.64
N VAL A 78 -32.82 5.61 -29.86
CA VAL A 78 -32.32 6.95 -29.48
C VAL A 78 -31.72 7.67 -30.69
N ALA A 79 -31.06 6.96 -31.57
CA ALA A 79 -30.49 7.49 -32.81
C ALA A 79 -31.60 8.08 -33.71
N ARG A 80 -32.69 7.34 -33.89
CA ARG A 80 -33.86 7.82 -34.67
C ARG A 80 -34.46 9.09 -34.07
N LYS A 81 -34.66 9.15 -32.76
CA LYS A 81 -35.17 10.33 -32.05
C LYS A 81 -34.26 11.56 -32.20
N GLN A 82 -32.96 11.34 -32.34
CA GLN A 82 -31.94 12.40 -32.45
C GLN A 82 -31.52 12.72 -33.90
N GLY A 83 -32.08 12.05 -34.92
CA GLY A 83 -31.65 12.20 -36.30
C GLY A 83 -30.18 11.81 -36.56
N ARG A 84 -29.65 10.86 -35.79
CA ARG A 84 -28.25 10.41 -35.86
C ARG A 84 -28.18 8.96 -36.29
N ALA A 85 -26.99 8.53 -36.73
CA ALA A 85 -26.69 7.11 -36.96
C ALA A 85 -26.53 6.34 -35.64
N ALA A 86 -27.08 5.13 -35.56
CA ALA A 86 -26.82 4.24 -34.43
C ALA A 86 -25.34 3.83 -34.37
N ARG A 87 -24.81 3.68 -33.17
CA ARG A 87 -23.44 3.30 -32.96
C ARG A 87 -23.37 2.30 -31.79
N PRO A 88 -22.69 1.13 -31.97
CA PRO A 88 -22.53 0.17 -30.90
C PRO A 88 -21.72 0.74 -29.73
N ALA A 89 -21.91 0.16 -28.56
CA ALA A 89 -21.03 0.44 -27.43
C ALA A 89 -19.60 -0.02 -27.74
N SER A 90 -18.62 0.70 -27.22
CA SER A 90 -17.20 0.38 -27.42
C SER A 90 -16.38 0.69 -26.17
N ALA A 91 -15.28 -0.02 -26.00
CA ALA A 91 -14.30 0.25 -24.97
C ALA A 91 -12.91 -0.15 -25.47
N ARG A 92 -11.87 0.50 -24.94
CA ARG A 92 -10.50 0.14 -25.21
C ARG A 92 -9.99 -0.74 -24.06
N LYS A 93 -9.37 -1.89 -24.39
CA LYS A 93 -8.73 -2.75 -23.39
C LYS A 93 -7.57 -2.02 -22.70
N ALA A 94 -7.48 -2.16 -21.39
CA ALA A 94 -6.40 -1.61 -20.58
C ALA A 94 -5.03 -2.22 -20.97
N ALA A 95 -3.94 -1.57 -20.55
CA ALA A 95 -2.59 -1.96 -20.89
C ALA A 95 -2.21 -3.37 -20.39
N ILE A 96 -2.79 -3.82 -19.26
CA ILE A 96 -2.51 -5.12 -18.64
C ILE A 96 -2.80 -6.31 -19.57
N PHE A 97 -3.67 -6.16 -20.55
CA PHE A 97 -3.94 -7.19 -21.57
C PHE A 97 -2.78 -7.41 -22.54
N ARG A 98 -1.82 -6.48 -22.60
CA ARG A 98 -0.77 -6.48 -23.63
C ARG A 98 0.64 -6.44 -23.06
N GLN A 99 0.81 -5.82 -21.90
CA GLN A 99 2.12 -5.59 -21.31
C GLN A 99 2.05 -5.57 -19.79
N ARG A 100 3.20 -5.75 -19.16
CA ARG A 100 3.37 -5.57 -17.73
C ARG A 100 3.05 -4.13 -17.32
N VAL A 101 2.22 -3.94 -16.32
CA VAL A 101 1.81 -2.62 -15.82
C VAL A 101 2.31 -2.36 -14.40
N LEU A 102 2.63 -3.40 -13.65
CA LEU A 102 3.20 -3.29 -12.31
C LEU A 102 4.67 -3.67 -12.34
N LYS A 103 5.49 -2.82 -11.75
CA LYS A 103 6.89 -3.17 -11.48
C LYS A 103 6.95 -4.01 -10.21
N PRO A 104 7.82 -5.03 -10.14
CA PRO A 104 8.04 -5.74 -8.89
C PRO A 104 8.48 -4.75 -7.82
N ALA A 105 8.08 -5.02 -6.57
CA ALA A 105 8.62 -4.28 -5.45
C ALA A 105 10.13 -4.49 -5.46
N GLN A 106 10.91 -3.43 -5.67
CA GLN A 106 12.36 -3.52 -5.55
C GLN A 106 12.67 -3.88 -4.10
N VAL A 107 13.22 -5.07 -3.91
CA VAL A 107 13.78 -5.46 -2.62
C VAL A 107 15.07 -4.64 -2.46
N VAL A 108 15.03 -3.71 -1.53
CA VAL A 108 16.24 -2.94 -1.19
C VAL A 108 17.16 -3.87 -0.41
N GLU A 109 18.33 -4.18 -0.95
CA GLU A 109 19.30 -5.11 -0.33
C GLU A 109 20.36 -4.39 0.51
N HIS A 110 20.51 -3.10 0.36
CA HIS A 110 21.52 -2.30 1.05
C HIS A 110 20.99 -0.92 1.43
N ALA A 111 21.42 -0.42 2.59
CA ALA A 111 21.19 0.94 3.05
C ALA A 111 22.54 1.60 3.39
N GLU A 112 22.67 2.90 3.10
CA GLU A 112 23.88 3.64 3.38
C GLU A 112 23.94 4.15 4.81
N THR A 113 22.78 4.55 5.36
CA THR A 113 22.67 5.13 6.70
C THR A 113 21.68 4.36 7.58
N VAL A 114 21.78 4.52 8.89
CA VAL A 114 20.82 3.92 9.85
C VAL A 114 19.41 4.51 9.65
N LYS A 115 19.32 5.77 9.18
CA LYS A 115 18.04 6.41 8.85
C LYS A 115 17.38 5.75 7.65
N ASP A 116 18.15 5.47 6.59
CA ASP A 116 17.64 4.79 5.41
C ASP A 116 17.17 3.39 5.76
N ALA A 117 17.96 2.65 6.54
CA ALA A 117 17.59 1.32 7.02
C ALA A 117 16.31 1.33 7.86
N LEU A 118 16.14 2.34 8.73
CA LEU A 118 14.92 2.53 9.52
C LEU A 118 13.71 2.79 8.62
N VAL A 119 13.81 3.67 7.63
CA VAL A 119 12.74 3.97 6.67
C VAL A 119 12.35 2.73 5.87
N ILE A 120 13.34 1.95 5.41
CA ILE A 120 13.10 0.69 4.69
C ILE A 120 12.39 -0.32 5.59
N SER A 121 12.86 -0.50 6.83
CA SER A 121 12.25 -1.38 7.82
C SER A 121 10.77 -1.01 8.05
N LEU A 122 10.48 0.26 8.30
CA LEU A 122 9.12 0.76 8.51
C LEU A 122 8.22 0.55 7.29
N ARG A 123 8.73 0.77 6.09
CA ARG A 123 7.98 0.55 4.84
C ARG A 123 7.63 -0.92 4.61
N GLU A 124 8.55 -1.83 4.93
CA GLU A 124 8.39 -3.26 4.67
C GLU A 124 7.61 -3.98 5.77
N THR A 125 7.85 -3.63 7.04
CA THR A 125 7.33 -4.38 8.21
C THR A 125 6.35 -3.60 9.09
N GLY A 126 6.25 -2.28 8.88
CA GLY A 126 5.44 -1.38 9.71
C GLY A 126 6.03 -1.09 11.10
N LYS A 127 7.21 -1.60 11.42
CA LYS A 127 7.85 -1.49 12.74
C LYS A 127 9.38 -1.34 12.63
N VAL A 128 10.02 -1.03 13.76
CA VAL A 128 11.48 -1.03 13.88
C VAL A 128 11.95 -2.49 13.95
N ASP A 129 12.49 -3.02 12.87
CA ASP A 129 13.00 -4.39 12.76
C ASP A 129 14.52 -4.39 12.63
N PHE A 130 15.20 -4.56 13.75
CA PHE A 130 16.67 -4.56 13.80
C PHE A 130 17.30 -5.70 13.02
N SER A 131 16.62 -6.86 12.90
CA SER A 131 17.13 -7.98 12.11
C SER A 131 17.13 -7.65 10.61
N ARG A 132 16.14 -6.88 10.16
CA ARG A 132 16.11 -6.37 8.79
C ARG A 132 17.18 -5.32 8.56
N MET A 133 17.37 -4.41 9.52
CA MET A 133 18.36 -3.34 9.44
C MET A 133 19.79 -3.86 9.48
N ASP A 134 20.07 -4.89 10.28
CA ASP A 134 21.37 -5.60 10.31
C ASP A 134 21.73 -6.10 8.89
N ARG A 135 20.80 -6.79 8.23
CA ARG A 135 21.03 -7.27 6.85
C ARG A 135 21.25 -6.13 5.85
N LEU A 136 20.56 -5.02 5.99
CA LEU A 136 20.68 -3.85 5.09
C LEU A 136 22.01 -3.12 5.25
N LEU A 137 22.49 -2.98 6.50
CA LEU A 137 23.69 -2.22 6.85
C LEU A 137 24.93 -3.11 6.99
N ARG A 138 24.74 -4.43 7.10
CA ARG A 138 25.81 -5.40 7.43
C ARG A 138 26.53 -5.02 8.72
N ARG A 139 25.79 -4.59 9.72
CA ARG A 139 26.26 -4.13 11.03
C ARG A 139 25.43 -4.77 12.13
N PRO A 140 26.04 -5.08 13.31
CA PRO A 140 25.32 -5.65 14.43
C PRO A 140 24.11 -4.82 14.88
N ALA A 141 22.99 -5.49 15.19
CA ALA A 141 21.76 -4.84 15.61
C ALA A 141 21.93 -3.89 16.79
N ASP A 142 22.76 -4.26 17.78
CA ASP A 142 23.05 -3.43 18.97
C ASP A 142 23.69 -2.09 18.60
N SER A 143 24.65 -2.10 17.67
CA SER A 143 25.29 -0.89 17.16
C SER A 143 24.31 0.05 16.44
N ILE A 144 23.39 -0.54 15.65
CA ILE A 144 22.35 0.20 14.94
C ILE A 144 21.36 0.81 15.94
N GLN A 145 20.93 0.02 16.91
CA GLN A 145 20.03 0.46 17.98
C GLN A 145 20.63 1.64 18.75
N GLN A 146 21.88 1.53 19.18
CA GLN A 146 22.56 2.57 19.91
C GLN A 146 22.64 3.88 19.09
N GLU A 147 23.04 3.80 17.82
CA GLU A 147 23.14 4.97 16.94
C GLU A 147 21.80 5.65 16.70
N LEU A 148 20.71 4.86 16.52
CA LEU A 148 19.37 5.39 16.38
C LEU A 148 18.84 6.07 17.64
N GLN A 149 19.19 5.54 18.82
CA GLN A 149 18.86 6.15 20.11
C GLN A 149 19.65 7.46 20.32
N GLU A 150 20.97 7.45 20.07
CA GLU A 150 21.81 8.65 20.18
C GLU A 150 21.34 9.78 19.26
N GLN A 151 20.83 9.43 18.08
CA GLN A 151 20.21 10.39 17.15
C GLN A 151 18.77 10.77 17.53
N GLY A 152 18.20 10.19 18.58
CA GLY A 152 16.83 10.46 19.03
C GLY A 152 15.76 10.05 18.01
N LEU A 153 16.02 9.04 17.16
CA LEU A 153 15.12 8.58 16.12
C LEU A 153 14.15 7.50 16.60
N ILE A 154 14.55 6.73 17.61
CA ILE A 154 13.74 5.69 18.23
C ILE A 154 13.78 5.79 19.74
N PHE A 155 12.70 5.33 20.39
CA PHE A 155 12.56 5.27 21.84
C PHE A 155 11.99 3.91 22.24
N LEU A 156 12.54 3.33 23.31
CA LEU A 156 11.94 2.15 23.92
C LEU A 156 10.76 2.58 24.80
N ASN A 157 9.54 2.20 24.40
CA ASN A 157 8.34 2.57 25.14
C ASN A 157 8.21 1.71 26.42
N PRO A 158 8.30 2.29 27.63
CA PRO A 158 8.24 1.52 28.88
C PRO A 158 6.88 0.90 29.17
N ALA A 159 5.84 1.24 28.38
CA ALA A 159 4.51 0.69 28.58
C ALA A 159 4.30 -0.68 27.92
N ASN A 160 5.01 -0.98 26.85
CA ASN A 160 4.87 -2.21 26.06
C ASN A 160 6.20 -2.85 25.66
N GLU A 161 7.33 -2.23 26.08
CA GLU A 161 8.70 -2.66 25.77
C GLU A 161 8.99 -2.76 24.25
N GLU A 162 8.24 -1.99 23.42
CA GLU A 162 8.45 -1.91 21.98
C GLU A 162 9.26 -0.68 21.60
N TRP A 163 10.08 -0.83 20.56
CA TRP A 163 10.77 0.28 19.92
C TRP A 163 9.81 1.06 19.03
N GLU A 164 9.63 2.33 19.33
CA GLU A 164 8.81 3.25 18.56
C GLU A 164 9.66 4.35 17.94
N ILE A 165 9.30 4.76 16.72
CA ILE A 165 9.92 5.91 16.08
C ILE A 165 9.54 7.20 16.83
N ARG A 166 10.42 8.20 16.75
CA ARG A 166 10.24 9.51 17.39
C ARG A 166 8.85 10.09 17.20
N ASP A 167 8.37 10.16 15.96
CA ASP A 167 7.10 10.81 15.64
C ASP A 167 5.90 10.10 16.29
N LYS A 168 5.94 8.77 16.37
CA LYS A 168 4.92 7.99 17.06
C LYS A 168 5.03 8.12 18.58
N TYR A 169 6.25 8.08 19.11
CA TYR A 169 6.49 8.10 20.54
C TYR A 169 6.18 9.48 21.17
N LEU A 170 6.59 10.58 20.52
CA LEU A 170 6.44 11.94 21.03
C LEU A 170 5.08 12.59 20.70
N THR A 171 4.10 11.82 20.22
CA THR A 171 2.74 12.31 19.89
C THR A 171 1.66 11.64 20.74
N GLY A 172 0.44 12.16 20.69
CA GLY A 172 -0.72 11.64 21.44
C GLY A 172 -0.67 12.05 22.91
N ASN A 173 -0.85 11.11 23.82
CA ASN A 173 -0.84 11.40 25.26
C ASN A 173 0.58 11.56 25.82
N VAL A 174 1.25 12.66 25.44
CA VAL A 174 2.64 12.97 25.85
C VAL A 174 2.77 13.02 27.38
N ARG A 175 1.81 13.61 28.09
CA ARG A 175 1.84 13.70 29.56
C ARG A 175 1.83 12.33 30.22
N GLY A 176 0.95 11.43 29.78
CA GLY A 176 0.89 10.07 30.29
C GLY A 176 2.15 9.26 29.98
N LYS A 177 2.72 9.45 28.78
CA LYS A 177 4.00 8.82 28.41
C LYS A 177 5.15 9.36 29.25
N LEU A 178 5.19 10.66 29.53
CA LEU A 178 6.21 11.27 30.38
C LEU A 178 6.16 10.74 31.82
N TYR A 179 4.97 10.57 32.38
CA TYR A 179 4.81 9.99 33.70
C TYR A 179 5.39 8.57 33.77
N LYS A 180 5.03 7.71 32.80
CA LYS A 180 5.57 6.34 32.71
C LYS A 180 7.07 6.30 32.46
N ALA A 181 7.58 7.21 31.62
CA ALA A 181 9.01 7.30 31.35
C ALA A 181 9.83 7.71 32.58
N ARG A 182 9.33 8.64 33.40
CA ARG A 182 9.96 9.01 34.68
C ARG A 182 9.99 7.85 35.66
N GLU A 183 8.87 7.17 35.85
CA GLU A 183 8.76 5.98 36.71
C GLU A 183 9.72 4.85 36.24
N ALA A 184 9.85 4.64 34.93
CA ALA A 184 10.82 3.69 34.39
C ALA A 184 12.27 4.15 34.57
N ALA A 185 12.57 5.43 34.39
CA ALA A 185 13.91 6.00 34.54
C ALA A 185 14.44 5.95 35.97
N GLU A 186 13.56 5.98 37.00
CA GLU A 186 13.95 5.77 38.39
C GLU A 186 14.50 4.36 38.66
N ARG A 187 14.06 3.37 37.87
CA ARG A 187 14.46 1.97 37.98
C ARG A 187 15.59 1.61 37.03
N ASP A 188 15.63 2.27 35.88
CA ASP A 188 16.58 1.96 34.80
C ASP A 188 16.92 3.22 34.02
N GLY A 189 18.17 3.67 34.15
CA GLY A 189 18.66 4.90 33.51
C GLY A 189 18.59 4.92 31.97
N ARG A 190 18.40 3.78 31.30
CA ARG A 190 18.23 3.72 29.85
C ARG A 190 16.99 4.47 29.34
N TYR A 191 16.03 4.79 30.23
CA TYR A 191 14.84 5.57 29.89
C TYR A 191 15.01 7.10 30.08
N MET A 192 16.18 7.57 30.52
CA MET A 192 16.44 9.02 30.65
C MET A 192 16.27 9.80 29.34
N PRO A 193 16.76 9.32 28.18
CA PRO A 193 16.50 9.99 26.90
C PRO A 193 15.00 10.15 26.56
N ASN A 194 14.17 9.20 27.01
CA ASN A 194 12.71 9.27 26.84
C ASN A 194 12.12 10.45 27.64
N VAL A 195 12.58 10.64 28.89
CA VAL A 195 12.13 11.74 29.77
C VAL A 195 12.50 13.09 29.18
N GLU A 196 13.73 13.22 28.68
CA GLU A 196 14.22 14.46 28.07
C GLU A 196 13.42 14.80 26.80
N ALA A 197 13.27 13.84 25.89
CA ALA A 197 12.55 14.01 24.65
C ALA A 197 11.06 14.34 24.86
N LEU A 198 10.38 13.64 25.78
CA LEU A 198 8.98 13.88 26.11
C LEU A 198 8.79 15.23 26.82
N THR A 199 9.73 15.63 27.67
CA THR A 199 9.69 16.96 28.32
C THR A 199 9.81 18.07 27.28
N ALA A 200 10.71 17.93 26.31
CA ALA A 200 10.86 18.88 25.21
C ALA A 200 9.65 18.92 24.27
N ALA A 201 8.94 17.80 24.15
CA ALA A 201 7.74 17.69 23.30
C ALA A 201 6.44 18.13 24.02
N MET A 202 6.50 18.48 25.30
CA MET A 202 5.32 18.96 26.04
C MET A 202 4.78 20.25 25.43
N PRO A 203 3.47 20.32 25.16
CA PRO A 203 2.87 21.60 24.76
C PRO A 203 2.97 22.62 25.92
N PRO A 204 3.13 23.91 25.60
CA PRO A 204 3.15 24.97 26.63
C PRO A 204 1.85 24.90 27.46
N GLU A 205 1.95 25.16 28.75
CA GLU A 205 0.77 25.29 29.60
C GLU A 205 -0.08 26.46 29.12
N ILE A 206 -1.37 26.18 28.83
CA ILE A 206 -2.32 27.25 28.53
C ILE A 206 -2.64 27.89 29.88
N GLU A 207 -2.11 29.08 30.14
CA GLU A 207 -2.57 29.90 31.25
C GLU A 207 -4.06 30.20 31.01
N ALA A 208 -4.90 29.71 31.92
CA ALA A 208 -6.31 30.08 31.92
C ALA A 208 -6.42 31.57 32.23
N VAL A 209 -6.89 32.34 31.23
CA VAL A 209 -7.23 33.76 31.38
C VAL A 209 -8.57 33.88 32.08
#